data_f570a4a6e5c04ef0cdd3d530595f70ee
#
_entry.id   f570a4a6e5c04ef0cdd3d530595f70ee
#
_cell.length_a   1.000
_cell.length_b   1.000
_cell.length_c   1.000
_cell.angle_alpha   90.00
_cell.angle_beta   90.00
_cell.angle_gamma   90.00
#
_symmetry.space_group_name_H-M   'P 1'
#
loop_
_entity.id
_entity.type
_entity.pdbx_description
1 polymer ?
#
loop_
_entity_poly.entity_id
_entity_poly.type
_entity_poly.pdbx_seq_one_letter_code
_entity_poly.pdbx_strand_id
1 'polypeptide(L)'
;MKLKKMMALALASTALIAAAGCGGNSEPAKSGAASGAKVTGQVTSSGSSALLPLVKDAAAKFKSKNPEVSLTLNAGGSGTGLKQVAEGSVNIGNSDVPAEKKLPAEKAKGLVDHKVCTMTVFVY
;
A
#
# COMPACT_ATOMS: atom_id res chain seq x y z
N MET A 1 40.48 -27.06 -16.19
CA MET A 1 41.32 -26.92 -17.39
C MET A 1 40.64 -26.02 -18.38
N LYS A 2 41.34 -24.92 -18.63
CA LYS A 2 41.44 -24.17 -19.88
C LYS A 2 40.14 -23.58 -20.44
N LEU A 3 39.84 -22.30 -20.22
CA LEU A 3 40.54 -21.11 -20.73
C LEU A 3 40.39 -20.87 -22.24
N LYS A 4 40.07 -19.64 -22.51
CA LYS A 4 40.39 -18.79 -23.67
C LYS A 4 39.19 -18.47 -24.54
N LYS A 5 38.77 -17.19 -24.43
CA LYS A 5 39.23 -16.05 -25.24
C LYS A 5 38.60 -16.02 -26.61
N MET A 6 37.93 -14.95 -26.89
CA MET A 6 38.17 -13.97 -27.94
C MET A 6 36.93 -13.09 -28.00
N MET A 7 36.93 -11.88 -27.63
CA MET A 7 37.58 -10.67 -28.15
C MET A 7 37.13 -10.27 -29.57
N ALA A 8 36.71 -9.07 -29.57
CA ALA A 8 36.70 -8.08 -30.65
C ALA A 8 35.36 -7.89 -31.33
N LEU A 9 34.93 -6.74 -31.54
CA LEU A 9 35.33 -5.42 -31.89
C LEU A 9 34.18 -4.75 -32.66
N ALA A 10 33.86 -3.58 -32.24
CA ALA A 10 33.62 -2.32 -32.97
C ALA A 10 32.24 -2.20 -33.67
N LEU A 11 31.59 -1.12 -33.75
CA LEU A 11 31.84 0.32 -33.90
C LEU A 11 30.54 1.07 -33.61
N ALA A 12 30.61 2.05 -32.78
CA ALA A 12 30.30 3.45 -33.07
C ALA A 12 29.09 3.78 -33.94
N SER A 13 28.10 4.39 -33.37
CA SER A 13 27.43 5.53 -34.00
C SER A 13 26.88 6.46 -32.91
N THR A 14 27.47 7.59 -32.84
CA THR A 14 27.11 8.83 -32.23
C THR A 14 25.75 9.29 -32.71
N ALA A 15 24.85 9.61 -31.79
CA ALA A 15 23.83 10.59 -32.04
C ALA A 15 23.69 11.46 -30.78
N LEU A 16 24.29 12.62 -30.83
CA LEU A 16 23.98 13.77 -30.04
C LEU A 16 22.52 14.15 -30.24
N ILE A 17 21.76 14.21 -29.16
CA ILE A 17 20.66 15.14 -29.07
C ILE A 17 20.79 15.83 -27.73
N ALA A 18 21.26 17.05 -27.81
CA ALA A 18 21.15 18.07 -26.78
C ALA A 18 19.70 18.57 -26.77
N ALA A 19 19.11 18.59 -25.60
CA ALA A 19 18.04 19.50 -25.23
C ALA A 19 18.08 19.55 -23.71
N ALA A 20 18.70 20.56 -23.22
CA ALA A 20 18.09 21.79 -22.76
C ALA A 20 17.02 21.55 -21.67
N GLY A 21 17.42 21.87 -20.46
CA GLY A 21 16.77 22.78 -19.57
C GLY A 21 15.47 22.27 -18.94
N CYS A 22 15.49 22.23 -17.67
CA CYS A 22 14.54 23.01 -16.94
C CYS A 22 14.85 22.92 -15.46
N GLY A 23 15.19 24.05 -14.99
CA GLY A 23 15.22 24.43 -13.63
C GLY A 23 13.93 24.14 -12.89
N GLY A 24 14.12 23.95 -11.63
CA GLY A 24 13.19 23.57 -10.62
C GLY A 24 11.92 24.38 -10.52
N ASN A 25 11.02 23.77 -9.93
CA ASN A 25 10.21 24.32 -8.84
C ASN A 25 9.51 23.14 -8.17
N SER A 26 9.93 22.86 -6.96
CA SER A 26 9.22 21.86 -6.13
C SER A 26 7.98 22.56 -5.58
N GLU A 27 6.91 22.55 -6.33
CA GLU A 27 5.58 22.79 -5.76
C GLU A 27 5.05 21.50 -5.15
N PRO A 28 4.43 21.56 -3.96
CA PRO A 28 3.80 20.40 -3.37
C PRO A 28 2.67 19.93 -4.26
N ALA A 29 2.74 18.68 -4.70
CA ALA A 29 1.71 18.05 -5.48
C ALA A 29 0.35 18.18 -4.76
N LYS A 30 -0.46 19.12 -5.20
CA LYS A 30 -1.90 19.09 -4.94
C LYS A 30 -2.40 17.76 -5.45
N SER A 31 -2.97 17.00 -4.55
CA SER A 31 -3.79 15.82 -4.84
C SER A 31 -4.92 16.23 -5.80
N GLY A 32 -4.58 16.27 -7.08
CA GLY A 32 -5.55 16.43 -8.15
C GLY A 32 -6.25 15.08 -8.31
N ALA A 33 -7.55 15.06 -8.12
CA ALA A 33 -8.40 13.96 -8.52
C ALA A 33 -8.09 13.62 -9.98
N ALA A 34 -7.37 12.51 -10.20
CA ALA A 34 -7.14 11.98 -11.55
C ALA A 34 -8.47 11.47 -12.06
N SER A 35 -9.15 12.32 -12.83
CA SER A 35 -10.32 11.96 -13.60
C SER A 35 -9.91 10.93 -14.66
N GLY A 36 -10.39 9.70 -14.55
CA GLY A 36 -10.49 8.78 -15.67
C GLY A 36 -9.58 7.55 -15.71
N ALA A 37 -8.61 7.38 -14.80
CA ALA A 37 -7.87 6.12 -14.74
C ALA A 37 -8.73 5.05 -14.05
N LYS A 38 -9.06 3.96 -14.73
CA LYS A 38 -9.71 2.80 -14.12
C LYS A 38 -8.78 2.22 -13.05
N VAL A 39 -9.25 2.21 -11.81
CA VAL A 39 -8.52 1.59 -10.70
C VAL A 39 -8.74 0.08 -10.76
N THR A 40 -7.66 -0.66 -10.88
CA THR A 40 -7.67 -2.12 -10.93
C THR A 40 -6.69 -2.67 -9.88
N GLY A 41 -6.86 -3.92 -9.51
CA GLY A 41 -5.93 -4.59 -8.60
C GLY A 41 -6.63 -5.37 -7.51
N GLN A 42 -5.82 -5.92 -6.61
CA GLN A 42 -6.30 -6.69 -5.47
C GLN A 42 -5.85 -6.04 -4.16
N VAL A 43 -6.79 -5.89 -3.23
CA VAL A 43 -6.52 -5.41 -1.87
C VAL A 43 -7.00 -6.44 -0.87
N THR A 44 -6.10 -6.86 0.00
CA THR A 44 -6.39 -7.77 1.10
C THR A 44 -6.37 -7.00 2.42
N SER A 45 -7.41 -7.17 3.20
CA SER A 45 -7.57 -6.54 4.52
C SER A 45 -7.84 -7.60 5.57
N SER A 46 -7.23 -7.46 6.74
CA SER A 46 -7.41 -8.36 7.86
C SER A 46 -7.37 -7.62 9.19
N GLY A 47 -8.03 -8.15 10.20
CA GLY A 47 -7.90 -7.59 11.56
C GLY A 47 -9.14 -7.66 12.41
N SER A 48 -9.44 -6.57 13.11
CA SER A 48 -10.50 -6.49 14.11
C SER A 48 -11.85 -6.99 13.61
N SER A 49 -12.39 -7.96 14.32
CA SER A 49 -13.73 -8.49 14.03
C SER A 49 -14.82 -7.46 14.32
N ALA A 50 -14.60 -6.57 15.30
CA ALA A 50 -15.54 -5.51 15.64
C ALA A 50 -15.62 -4.43 14.56
N LEU A 51 -14.53 -4.17 13.85
CA LEU A 51 -14.52 -3.24 12.71
C LEU A 51 -15.01 -3.86 11.40
N LEU A 52 -15.14 -5.18 11.33
CA LEU A 52 -15.49 -5.87 10.08
C LEU A 52 -16.77 -5.37 9.41
N PRO A 53 -17.89 -5.09 10.13
CA PRO A 53 -19.09 -4.55 9.49
C PRO A 53 -18.84 -3.20 8.80
N LEU A 54 -18.12 -2.29 9.47
CA LEU A 54 -17.76 -1.00 8.91
C LEU A 54 -16.88 -1.15 7.66
N VAL A 55 -15.88 -2.02 7.75
CA VAL A 55 -14.95 -2.28 6.63
C VAL A 55 -15.69 -2.91 5.44
N LYS A 56 -16.65 -3.80 5.68
CA LYS A 56 -17.49 -4.40 4.63
C LYS A 56 -18.33 -3.35 3.91
N ASP A 57 -18.96 -2.44 4.65
CA ASP A 57 -19.78 -1.36 4.06
C ASP A 57 -18.90 -0.40 3.24
N ALA A 58 -17.77 0.00 3.77
CA ALA A 58 -16.81 0.84 3.05
C ALA A 58 -16.30 0.15 1.78
N ALA A 59 -15.97 -1.14 1.86
CA ALA A 59 -15.52 -1.93 0.72
C ALA A 59 -16.59 -2.06 -0.36
N ALA A 60 -17.86 -2.26 0.01
CA ALA A 60 -18.97 -2.31 -0.93
C ALA A 60 -19.13 -0.98 -1.68
N LYS A 61 -19.08 0.14 -0.96
CA LYS A 61 -19.14 1.49 -1.54
C LYS A 61 -17.93 1.79 -2.43
N PHE A 62 -16.76 1.33 -2.06
CA PHE A 62 -15.56 1.48 -2.87
C PHE A 62 -15.67 0.66 -4.16
N LYS A 63 -16.09 -0.59 -4.06
CA LYS A 63 -16.25 -1.49 -5.21
C LYS A 63 -17.31 -1.02 -6.19
N SER A 64 -18.38 -0.39 -5.73
CA SER A 64 -19.39 0.19 -6.62
C SER A 64 -18.83 1.28 -7.54
N LYS A 65 -17.81 2.00 -7.06
CA LYS A 65 -17.10 3.04 -7.83
C LYS A 65 -15.92 2.48 -8.63
N ASN A 66 -15.39 1.33 -8.23
CA ASN A 66 -14.21 0.70 -8.79
C ASN A 66 -14.47 -0.81 -9.00
N PRO A 67 -15.30 -1.18 -9.98
CA PRO A 67 -15.78 -2.58 -10.13
C PRO A 67 -14.66 -3.57 -10.46
N GLU A 68 -13.56 -3.09 -11.03
CA GLU A 68 -12.40 -3.92 -11.41
C GLU A 68 -11.44 -4.20 -10.25
N VAL A 69 -11.69 -3.64 -9.05
CA VAL A 69 -10.88 -3.94 -7.86
C VAL A 69 -11.41 -5.17 -7.14
N SER A 70 -10.52 -6.11 -6.84
CA SER A 70 -10.82 -7.26 -5.99
C SER A 70 -10.51 -6.93 -4.54
N LEU A 71 -11.48 -7.13 -3.65
CA LEU A 71 -11.32 -6.87 -2.22
C LEU A 71 -11.52 -8.16 -1.44
N THR A 72 -10.54 -8.54 -0.64
CA THR A 72 -10.60 -9.68 0.28
C THR A 72 -10.56 -9.16 1.72
N LEU A 73 -11.58 -9.49 2.51
CA LEU A 73 -11.73 -9.02 3.88
C LEU A 73 -11.75 -10.20 4.85
N ASN A 74 -10.85 -10.21 5.81
CA ASN A 74 -10.71 -11.26 6.81
C ASN A 74 -10.86 -10.68 8.22
N ALA A 75 -11.57 -11.42 9.07
CA ALA A 75 -11.58 -11.17 10.51
C ALA A 75 -10.58 -12.11 11.19
N GLY A 76 -9.81 -11.60 12.13
CA GLY A 76 -8.83 -12.40 12.86
C GLY A 76 -8.40 -11.74 14.17
N GLY A 77 -9.06 -10.61 14.49
CA GLY A 77 -8.71 -9.77 15.63
C GLY A 77 -7.58 -8.78 15.33
N SER A 78 -7.54 -7.69 16.08
CA SER A 78 -6.61 -6.56 15.88
C SER A 78 -5.13 -7.00 15.86
N GLY A 79 -4.75 -7.90 16.78
CA GLY A 79 -3.37 -8.40 16.83
C GLY A 79 -2.95 -9.16 15.58
N THR A 80 -3.84 -9.96 15.01
CA THR A 80 -3.58 -10.68 13.74
C THR A 80 -3.44 -9.71 12.59
N GLY A 81 -4.35 -8.75 12.46
CA GLY A 81 -4.29 -7.73 11.40
C GLY A 81 -3.03 -6.90 11.44
N LEU A 82 -2.64 -6.43 12.62
CA LEU A 82 -1.41 -5.67 12.81
C LEU A 82 -0.16 -6.48 12.48
N LYS A 83 -0.11 -7.75 12.89
CA LYS A 83 1.01 -8.63 12.56
C LYS A 83 1.10 -8.86 11.05
N GLN A 84 0.01 -9.19 10.40
CA GLN A 84 -0.04 -9.48 8.98
C GLN A 84 0.33 -8.27 8.10
N VAL A 85 -0.14 -7.05 8.46
CA VAL A 85 0.25 -5.85 7.71
C VAL A 85 1.72 -5.50 7.94
N ALA A 86 2.25 -5.68 9.14
CA ALA A 86 3.67 -5.46 9.42
C ALA A 86 4.59 -6.46 8.72
N GLU A 87 4.09 -7.65 8.39
CA GLU A 87 4.78 -8.70 7.63
C GLU A 87 4.54 -8.58 6.11
N GLY A 88 3.72 -7.63 5.66
CA GLY A 88 3.38 -7.46 4.25
C GLY A 88 2.45 -8.54 3.69
N SER A 89 1.85 -9.39 4.54
CA SER A 89 0.93 -10.46 4.11
C SER A 89 -0.43 -9.92 3.70
N VAL A 90 -0.80 -8.73 4.17
CA VAL A 90 -2.00 -8.00 3.77
C VAL A 90 -1.67 -6.54 3.50
N ASN A 91 -2.49 -5.89 2.70
CA ASN A 91 -2.31 -4.47 2.37
C ASN A 91 -2.81 -3.55 3.49
N ILE A 92 -3.88 -3.96 4.19
CA ILE A 92 -4.53 -3.18 5.24
C ILE A 92 -4.71 -4.04 6.49
N GLY A 93 -4.20 -3.54 7.61
CA GLY A 93 -4.45 -4.12 8.92
C GLY A 93 -5.51 -3.31 9.68
N ASN A 94 -6.65 -3.90 10.00
CA ASN A 94 -7.69 -3.24 10.78
C ASN A 94 -7.48 -3.50 12.27
N SER A 95 -7.45 -2.42 13.06
CA SER A 95 -7.22 -2.53 14.49
C SER A 95 -8.08 -1.53 15.27
N ASP A 96 -8.56 -1.96 16.40
CA ASP A 96 -9.24 -1.14 17.42
C ASP A 96 -8.28 -0.67 18.53
N VAL A 97 -7.00 -0.98 18.40
CA VAL A 97 -5.94 -0.52 19.29
C VAL A 97 -4.74 -0.02 18.47
N PRO A 98 -3.98 0.94 19.01
CA PRO A 98 -2.74 1.41 18.37
C PRO A 98 -1.74 0.28 18.13
N ALA A 99 -0.97 0.37 17.04
CA ALA A 99 -0.01 -0.66 16.65
C ALA A 99 1.05 -0.92 17.73
N GLU A 100 1.50 0.12 18.42
CA GLU A 100 2.53 0.07 19.46
C GLU A 100 2.11 -0.74 20.68
N LYS A 101 0.80 -0.94 20.88
CA LYS A 101 0.28 -1.77 21.98
C LYS A 101 0.34 -3.27 21.68
N LYS A 102 0.50 -3.64 20.42
CA LYS A 102 0.45 -5.04 19.96
C LYS A 102 1.70 -5.50 19.22
N LEU A 103 2.51 -4.58 18.74
CA LEU A 103 3.73 -4.87 18.00
C LEU A 103 4.96 -4.27 18.69
N PRO A 104 6.13 -4.90 18.51
CA PRO A 104 7.40 -4.27 18.85
C PRO A 104 7.57 -2.94 18.13
N ALA A 105 8.22 -1.97 18.78
CA ALA A 105 8.37 -0.61 18.27
C ALA A 105 8.95 -0.55 16.85
N GLU A 106 9.90 -1.43 16.55
CA GLU A 106 10.52 -1.48 15.21
C GLU A 106 9.52 -1.88 14.10
N LYS A 107 8.58 -2.78 14.40
CA LYS A 107 7.54 -3.17 13.45
C LYS A 107 6.43 -2.12 13.35
N ALA A 108 6.09 -1.47 14.45
CA ALA A 108 5.07 -0.43 14.48
C ALA A 108 5.49 0.82 13.69
N LYS A 109 6.76 1.22 13.78
CA LYS A 109 7.31 2.39 13.05
C LYS A 109 7.17 2.31 11.52
N GLY A 110 7.11 1.10 10.98
CA GLY A 110 6.94 0.89 9.54
C GLY A 110 5.49 1.02 9.05
N LEU A 111 4.54 1.20 9.94
CA LEU A 111 3.12 1.28 9.62
C LEU A 111 2.65 2.73 9.59
N VAL A 112 1.74 3.02 8.67
CA VAL A 112 1.01 4.28 8.65
C VAL A 112 -0.36 4.07 9.27
N ASP A 113 -0.66 4.78 10.36
CA ASP A 113 -1.93 4.69 11.06
C ASP A 113 -2.94 5.71 10.51
N HIS A 114 -4.10 5.21 10.12
CA HIS A 114 -5.23 6.00 9.67
C HIS A 114 -6.41 5.81 10.61
N LYS A 115 -6.64 6.77 11.50
CA LYS A 115 -7.79 6.75 12.40
C LYS A 115 -9.07 7.05 11.61
N VAL A 116 -9.95 6.05 11.50
CA VAL A 116 -11.19 6.14 10.72
C VAL A 116 -12.45 6.34 11.56
N CYS A 117 -12.43 5.88 12.82
CA CYS A 117 -13.56 6.03 13.75
C CYS A 117 -13.12 5.89 15.20
N THR A 118 -14.04 6.20 16.11
CA THR A 118 -13.92 5.88 17.54
C THR A 118 -14.99 4.86 17.88
N MET A 119 -14.59 3.81 18.62
CA MET A 119 -15.51 2.77 19.10
C MET A 119 -15.70 2.92 20.60
N THR A 120 -16.95 2.89 21.04
CA THR A 120 -17.32 2.89 22.45
C THR A 120 -17.66 1.47 22.90
N VAL A 121 -17.04 1.01 23.96
CA VAL A 121 -17.34 -0.29 24.57
C VAL A 121 -18.07 -0.04 25.88
N PHE A 122 -19.23 -0.63 26.02
CA PHE A 122 -19.99 -0.64 27.28
C PHE A 122 -19.70 -1.93 28.04
N VAL A 123 -19.40 -1.80 29.31
CA VAL A 123 -19.23 -2.93 30.23
C VAL A 123 -20.44 -2.91 31.17
N TYR A 124 -21.17 -4.00 31.28
CA TYR A 124 -22.33 -4.18 32.13
C TYR A 124 -22.21 -5.49 32.92
#